data_e7b492673ae60ffd534fc4dcf1095b4a
#
_entry.id   e7b492673ae60ffd534fc4dcf1095b4a
#
_cell.length_a   1.000
_cell.length_b   1.000
_cell.length_c   1.000
_cell.angle_alpha   90.00
_cell.angle_beta   90.00
_cell.angle_gamma   90.00
#
_symmetry.space_group_name_H-M   'P 1'
#
loop_
_entity.id
_entity.type
_entity.pdbx_description
1 polymer ?
#
loop_
_entity_poly.entity_id
_entity_poly.type
_entity_poly.pdbx_seq_one_letter_code
_entity_poly.pdbx_strand_id
1 'polypeptide(L)'
;MTDPRPAPLRKVCAVLVDRANYGRLAPVMAAVKAHPGLELQVVVAGTMVLERFDQPVQVVREDGFPVDAELHVELEGSTPATMAKSVGFGVIEFATAFQRLAPDLVLLIGDRYEALSAAVAAAYMNLCLVHVQGGEVSGSIDESARHAISKLAHFHVPATGRARDFLLRMGERPETILTVGCPSSDLAARLDQDLPAETLNRRGAGATLDPAAPFLLAVFHPTTTEFGGERGQIEALLAALEAVAQPTLLLWPNIDAGSDHIAKAIRTFRTAAPRPWLRTLTNLSPEDYLRVLARAACAVGNSSSFVRDAGYFGTPVVLVGGRQAFRERDAHVTPVDPEAQAIEAALRGQLEHGRYPPSALYGDGQVSGRVAEALAALDPYVQKHLSFVDPT
;
A
#
# COMPACT_ATOMS: atom_id res chain seq x y z
N MET A 1 -3.41 33.88 -39.42
CA MET A 1 -3.60 33.59 -37.99
C MET A 1 -3.67 32.06 -37.88
N THR A 2 -2.59 31.41 -37.52
CA THR A 2 -2.54 29.96 -37.31
C THR A 2 -3.18 29.73 -35.93
N ASP A 3 -4.31 29.02 -35.93
CA ASP A 3 -4.96 28.51 -34.73
C ASP A 3 -3.88 27.70 -33.95
N PRO A 4 -3.51 28.07 -32.70
CA PRO A 4 -2.53 27.33 -31.97
C PRO A 4 -3.14 25.94 -31.65
N ARG A 5 -2.62 24.88 -32.28
CA ARG A 5 -3.00 23.53 -31.89
C ARG A 5 -2.74 23.42 -30.37
N PRO A 6 -3.71 22.92 -29.61
CA PRO A 6 -3.49 22.70 -28.19
C PRO A 6 -2.22 21.85 -27.99
N ALA A 7 -1.39 22.23 -27.03
CA ALA A 7 -0.22 21.43 -26.69
C ALA A 7 -0.65 19.99 -26.42
N PRO A 8 0.12 19.00 -26.87
CA PRO A 8 -0.24 17.60 -26.61
C PRO A 8 -0.31 17.36 -25.08
N LEU A 9 -1.31 16.60 -24.64
CA LEU A 9 -1.45 16.23 -23.24
C LEU A 9 -0.25 15.39 -22.80
N ARG A 10 0.25 15.66 -21.60
CA ARG A 10 1.33 14.85 -21.00
C ARG A 10 0.76 13.53 -20.52
N LYS A 11 1.30 12.42 -21.01
CA LYS A 11 0.87 11.06 -20.67
C LYS A 11 1.49 10.61 -19.35
N VAL A 12 0.65 10.38 -18.36
CA VAL A 12 1.02 9.87 -17.03
C VAL A 12 0.55 8.43 -16.90
N CYS A 13 1.49 7.49 -16.90
CA CYS A 13 1.20 6.07 -16.73
C CYS A 13 1.28 5.67 -15.26
N ALA A 14 0.14 5.48 -14.62
CA ALA A 14 0.04 4.94 -13.27
C ALA A 14 0.18 3.41 -13.30
N VAL A 15 1.07 2.87 -12.45
CA VAL A 15 1.28 1.42 -12.32
C VAL A 15 0.66 0.93 -11.02
N LEU A 16 -0.25 -0.04 -11.13
CA LEU A 16 -0.97 -0.64 -10.01
C LEU A 16 -0.61 -2.11 -9.91
N VAL A 17 -0.04 -2.53 -8.78
CA VAL A 17 0.42 -3.92 -8.60
C VAL A 17 -0.32 -4.66 -7.49
N ASP A 18 -0.95 -3.93 -6.60
CA ASP A 18 -1.86 -4.47 -5.59
C ASP A 18 -2.96 -3.45 -5.23
N ARG A 19 -3.92 -3.89 -4.42
CA ARG A 19 -5.03 -3.02 -4.00
C ARG A 19 -4.62 -1.89 -3.07
N ALA A 20 -3.58 -2.08 -2.28
CA ALA A 20 -3.08 -1.02 -1.43
C ALA A 20 -2.47 0.10 -2.29
N ASN A 21 -1.81 -0.25 -3.40
CA ASN A 21 -1.36 0.73 -4.40
C ASN A 21 -2.54 1.44 -5.03
N TYR A 22 -3.56 0.69 -5.47
CA TYR A 22 -4.76 1.27 -6.06
C TYR A 22 -5.44 2.23 -5.08
N GLY A 23 -5.77 1.79 -3.86
CA GLY A 23 -6.44 2.63 -2.88
C GLY A 23 -5.69 3.93 -2.54
N ARG A 24 -4.37 3.94 -2.69
CA ARG A 24 -3.56 5.15 -2.49
C ARG A 24 -3.43 5.99 -3.74
N LEU A 25 -3.32 5.39 -4.93
CA LEU A 25 -3.18 6.13 -6.18
C LEU A 25 -4.53 6.57 -6.79
N ALA A 26 -5.65 5.94 -6.46
CA ALA A 26 -6.94 6.27 -7.04
C ALA A 26 -7.29 7.78 -6.93
N PRO A 27 -7.09 8.48 -5.78
CA PRO A 27 -7.31 9.92 -5.71
C PRO A 27 -6.38 10.71 -6.63
N VAL A 28 -5.11 10.30 -6.77
CA VAL A 28 -4.15 10.94 -7.69
C VAL A 28 -4.55 10.69 -9.15
N MET A 29 -4.94 9.46 -9.49
CA MET A 29 -5.43 9.10 -10.82
C MET A 29 -6.67 9.92 -11.20
N ALA A 30 -7.60 10.12 -10.25
CA ALA A 30 -8.76 10.97 -10.47
C ALA A 30 -8.35 12.44 -10.73
N ALA A 31 -7.40 12.97 -9.97
CA ALA A 31 -6.88 14.32 -10.17
C ALA A 31 -6.14 14.46 -11.51
N VAL A 32 -5.32 13.48 -11.89
CA VAL A 32 -4.65 13.44 -13.21
C VAL A 32 -5.66 13.38 -14.34
N LYS A 33 -6.68 12.52 -14.25
CA LYS A 33 -7.76 12.40 -15.26
C LYS A 33 -8.56 13.68 -15.43
N ALA A 34 -8.74 14.44 -14.35
CA ALA A 34 -9.48 15.72 -14.38
C ALA A 34 -8.61 16.91 -14.83
N HIS A 35 -7.29 16.77 -14.86
CA HIS A 35 -6.38 17.87 -15.15
C HIS A 35 -6.30 18.15 -16.67
N PRO A 36 -6.52 19.41 -17.14
CA PRO A 36 -6.63 19.73 -18.57
C PRO A 36 -5.33 19.52 -19.38
N GLY A 37 -4.17 19.43 -18.74
CA GLY A 37 -2.86 19.23 -19.38
C GLY A 37 -2.33 17.79 -19.31
N LEU A 38 -3.07 16.84 -18.71
CA LEU A 38 -2.62 15.49 -18.47
C LEU A 38 -3.53 14.45 -19.16
N GLU A 39 -2.94 13.34 -19.55
CA GLU A 39 -3.63 12.12 -20.04
C GLU A 39 -3.27 10.97 -19.13
N LEU A 40 -4.27 10.32 -18.51
CA LEU A 40 -4.06 9.17 -17.64
C LEU A 40 -3.97 7.88 -18.46
N GLN A 41 -2.90 7.13 -18.26
CA GLN A 41 -2.76 5.73 -18.67
C GLN A 41 -2.63 4.85 -17.42
N VAL A 42 -3.16 3.63 -17.45
CA VAL A 42 -3.10 2.70 -16.32
C VAL A 42 -2.61 1.33 -16.75
N VAL A 43 -1.54 0.88 -16.10
CA VAL A 43 -1.02 -0.48 -16.24
C VAL A 43 -1.25 -1.23 -14.93
N VAL A 44 -1.87 -2.40 -14.99
CA VAL A 44 -2.13 -3.24 -13.82
C VAL A 44 -1.32 -4.54 -13.90
N ALA A 45 -0.77 -4.98 -12.76
CA ALA A 45 0.03 -6.19 -12.64
C ALA A 45 -0.16 -6.84 -11.25
N GLY A 46 0.59 -7.89 -10.97
CA GLY A 46 0.60 -8.54 -9.67
C GLY A 46 -0.77 -9.03 -9.24
N THR A 47 -1.15 -8.76 -7.98
CA THR A 47 -2.44 -9.23 -7.46
C THR A 47 -3.65 -8.57 -8.11
N MET A 48 -3.49 -7.47 -8.82
CA MET A 48 -4.60 -6.76 -9.47
C MET A 48 -5.30 -7.61 -10.54
N VAL A 49 -4.58 -8.55 -11.17
CA VAL A 49 -5.09 -9.39 -12.28
C VAL A 49 -5.41 -10.83 -11.85
N LEU A 50 -5.18 -11.21 -10.59
CA LEU A 50 -5.33 -12.59 -10.13
C LEU A 50 -6.74 -12.88 -9.63
N GLU A 51 -7.39 -13.93 -10.18
CA GLU A 51 -8.73 -14.39 -9.78
C GLU A 51 -8.84 -14.73 -8.28
N ARG A 52 -7.81 -15.34 -7.71
CA ARG A 52 -7.79 -15.70 -6.28
C ARG A 52 -7.91 -14.52 -5.32
N PHE A 53 -7.75 -13.28 -5.83
CA PHE A 53 -7.95 -12.03 -5.10
C PHE A 53 -9.19 -11.26 -5.59
N ASP A 54 -10.18 -11.95 -6.19
CA ASP A 54 -11.40 -11.36 -6.76
C ASP A 54 -11.13 -10.37 -7.91
N GLN A 55 -10.04 -10.54 -8.66
CA GLN A 55 -9.65 -9.67 -9.80
C GLN A 55 -9.82 -8.17 -9.48
N PRO A 56 -8.99 -7.57 -8.62
CA PRO A 56 -9.17 -6.18 -8.20
C PRO A 56 -9.18 -5.16 -9.36
N VAL A 57 -8.68 -5.53 -10.51
CA VAL A 57 -8.75 -4.72 -11.75
C VAL A 57 -10.18 -4.36 -12.14
N GLN A 58 -11.17 -5.17 -11.78
CA GLN A 58 -12.57 -4.85 -12.07
C GLN A 58 -13.03 -3.60 -11.30
N VAL A 59 -12.59 -3.43 -10.05
CA VAL A 59 -12.87 -2.23 -9.26
C VAL A 59 -12.29 -0.98 -9.96
N VAL A 60 -11.08 -1.07 -10.51
CA VAL A 60 -10.48 0.04 -11.27
C VAL A 60 -11.36 0.47 -12.45
N ARG A 61 -11.95 -0.53 -13.17
CA ARG A 61 -12.85 -0.27 -14.29
C ARG A 61 -14.20 0.29 -13.84
N GLU A 62 -14.77 -0.28 -12.76
CA GLU A 62 -16.04 0.18 -12.17
C GLU A 62 -15.94 1.63 -11.68
N ASP A 63 -14.78 2.04 -11.16
CA ASP A 63 -14.48 3.43 -10.78
C ASP A 63 -14.22 4.34 -12.00
N GLY A 64 -14.34 3.80 -13.21
CA GLY A 64 -14.27 4.54 -14.48
C GLY A 64 -12.85 4.91 -14.92
N PHE A 65 -11.83 4.24 -14.40
CA PHE A 65 -10.46 4.44 -14.88
C PHE A 65 -10.15 3.57 -16.13
N PRO A 66 -9.28 4.04 -17.05
CA PRO A 66 -8.78 3.20 -18.13
C PRO A 66 -7.95 2.04 -17.56
N VAL A 67 -7.91 0.93 -18.25
CA VAL A 67 -6.94 -0.15 -18.04
C VAL A 67 -6.29 -0.43 -19.39
N ASP A 68 -5.13 0.18 -19.61
CA ASP A 68 -4.45 0.17 -20.90
C ASP A 68 -3.61 -1.09 -21.11
N ALA A 69 -3.15 -1.72 -20.00
CA ALA A 69 -2.50 -3.02 -20.04
C ALA A 69 -2.72 -3.81 -18.74
N GLU A 70 -2.87 -5.13 -18.89
CA GLU A 70 -2.90 -6.12 -17.81
C GLU A 70 -1.71 -7.06 -17.99
N LEU A 71 -0.84 -7.13 -16.96
CA LEU A 71 0.40 -7.88 -17.02
C LEU A 71 0.38 -9.02 -15.99
N HIS A 72 0.50 -10.25 -16.49
CA HIS A 72 0.58 -11.45 -15.67
C HIS A 72 2.05 -11.79 -15.39
N VAL A 73 2.57 -11.29 -14.26
CA VAL A 73 4.00 -11.39 -13.90
C VAL A 73 4.27 -12.34 -12.74
N GLU A 74 3.22 -12.82 -12.09
CA GLU A 74 3.34 -13.65 -10.89
C GLU A 74 3.62 -15.11 -11.22
N LEU A 75 4.65 -15.66 -10.59
CA LEU A 75 4.91 -17.09 -10.56
C LEU A 75 4.37 -17.70 -9.27
N GLU A 76 3.60 -18.78 -9.41
CA GLU A 76 3.08 -19.53 -8.28
C GLU A 76 4.21 -20.15 -7.45
N GLY A 77 4.01 -20.27 -6.10
CA GLY A 77 4.90 -20.98 -5.21
C GLY A 77 5.27 -20.27 -3.91
N SER A 78 4.91 -18.99 -3.71
CA SER A 78 5.10 -18.22 -2.45
C SER A 78 6.50 -18.39 -1.82
N THR A 79 7.56 -18.45 -2.63
CA THR A 79 8.94 -18.60 -2.19
C THR A 79 9.80 -17.40 -2.59
N PRO A 80 10.94 -17.16 -1.90
CA PRO A 80 11.87 -16.11 -2.32
C PRO A 80 12.36 -16.27 -3.77
N ALA A 81 12.54 -17.53 -4.23
CA ALA A 81 12.96 -17.80 -5.59
C ALA A 81 11.89 -17.45 -6.63
N THR A 82 10.60 -17.72 -6.37
CA THR A 82 9.52 -17.34 -7.27
C THR A 82 9.31 -15.83 -7.28
N MET A 83 9.43 -15.14 -6.13
CA MET A 83 9.43 -13.67 -6.09
C MET A 83 10.54 -13.07 -6.97
N ALA A 84 11.79 -13.55 -6.81
CA ALA A 84 12.93 -13.06 -7.60
C ALA A 84 12.72 -13.28 -9.11
N LYS A 85 12.16 -14.42 -9.51
CA LYS A 85 11.82 -14.71 -10.91
C LYS A 85 10.70 -13.81 -11.42
N SER A 86 9.67 -13.55 -10.61
CA SER A 86 8.57 -12.63 -10.94
C SER A 86 9.08 -11.22 -11.20
N VAL A 87 10.11 -10.74 -10.46
CA VAL A 87 10.79 -9.47 -10.77
C VAL A 87 11.34 -9.48 -12.21
N GLY A 88 12.05 -10.55 -12.60
CA GLY A 88 12.61 -10.66 -13.96
C GLY A 88 11.53 -10.66 -15.04
N PHE A 89 10.45 -11.43 -14.88
CA PHE A 89 9.31 -11.43 -15.79
C PHE A 89 8.63 -10.06 -15.85
N GLY A 90 8.46 -9.41 -14.71
CA GLY A 90 7.89 -8.07 -14.64
C GLY A 90 8.66 -7.06 -15.48
N VAL A 91 10.00 -7.08 -15.45
CA VAL A 91 10.82 -6.18 -16.27
C VAL A 91 10.53 -6.36 -17.77
N ILE A 92 10.39 -7.60 -18.23
CA ILE A 92 10.08 -7.92 -19.65
C ILE A 92 8.70 -7.38 -20.04
N GLU A 93 7.69 -7.67 -19.23
CA GLU A 93 6.31 -7.29 -19.52
C GLU A 93 6.09 -5.78 -19.46
N PHE A 94 6.65 -5.11 -18.42
CA PHE A 94 6.58 -3.65 -18.31
C PHE A 94 7.29 -2.95 -19.48
N ALA A 95 8.43 -3.46 -19.93
CA ALA A 95 9.13 -2.90 -21.09
C ALA A 95 8.25 -2.97 -22.35
N THR A 96 7.57 -4.09 -22.58
CA THR A 96 6.63 -4.25 -23.70
C THR A 96 5.44 -3.29 -23.61
N ALA A 97 4.85 -3.15 -22.40
CA ALA A 97 3.74 -2.25 -22.17
C ALA A 97 4.15 -0.78 -22.38
N PHE A 98 5.27 -0.34 -21.81
CA PHE A 98 5.75 1.03 -21.93
C PHE A 98 6.16 1.37 -23.39
N GLN A 99 6.71 0.43 -24.14
CA GLN A 99 7.00 0.64 -25.56
C GLN A 99 5.72 0.93 -26.37
N ARG A 100 4.61 0.25 -26.04
CA ARG A 100 3.32 0.45 -26.71
C ARG A 100 2.64 1.74 -26.29
N LEU A 101 2.65 2.06 -24.99
CA LEU A 101 1.94 3.20 -24.42
C LEU A 101 2.70 4.52 -24.59
N ALA A 102 4.02 4.47 -24.70
CA ALA A 102 4.91 5.62 -24.83
C ALA A 102 4.56 6.76 -23.82
N PRO A 103 4.59 6.49 -22.51
CA PRO A 103 4.29 7.49 -21.49
C PRO A 103 5.39 8.55 -21.40
N ASP A 104 5.03 9.80 -21.05
CA ASP A 104 5.98 10.85 -20.70
C ASP A 104 6.48 10.70 -19.26
N LEU A 105 5.58 10.25 -18.36
CA LEU A 105 5.87 10.00 -16.95
C LEU A 105 5.35 8.63 -16.54
N VAL A 106 6.15 7.87 -15.80
CA VAL A 106 5.72 6.63 -15.12
C VAL A 106 5.56 6.93 -13.64
N LEU A 107 4.34 6.76 -13.10
CA LEU A 107 4.00 7.01 -11.71
C LEU A 107 3.94 5.71 -10.93
N LEU A 108 4.84 5.53 -9.97
CA LEU A 108 4.92 4.39 -9.07
C LEU A 108 4.63 4.79 -7.63
N ILE A 109 4.10 3.85 -6.84
CA ILE A 109 3.90 4.04 -5.41
C ILE A 109 4.45 2.87 -4.60
N GLY A 110 5.14 3.17 -3.52
CA GLY A 110 5.54 2.19 -2.50
C GLY A 110 6.77 1.39 -2.88
N ASP A 111 6.72 0.10 -2.58
CA ASP A 111 7.90 -0.72 -2.35
C ASP A 111 7.74 -2.18 -2.81
N ARG A 112 6.69 -2.47 -3.55
CA ARG A 112 6.42 -3.82 -4.04
C ARG A 112 7.48 -4.23 -5.09
N TYR A 113 7.83 -5.52 -5.10
CA TYR A 113 8.80 -6.05 -6.06
C TYR A 113 8.32 -5.91 -7.51
N GLU A 114 7.02 -5.94 -7.75
CA GLU A 114 6.44 -5.68 -9.08
C GLU A 114 6.65 -4.20 -9.49
N ALA A 115 6.54 -3.27 -8.53
CA ALA A 115 6.83 -1.86 -8.78
C ALA A 115 8.32 -1.63 -9.06
N LEU A 116 9.22 -2.40 -8.41
CA LEU A 116 10.65 -2.40 -8.74
C LEU A 116 10.88 -2.86 -10.19
N SER A 117 10.15 -3.88 -10.66
CA SER A 117 10.23 -4.33 -12.05
C SER A 117 9.86 -3.22 -13.03
N ALA A 118 8.78 -2.50 -12.76
CA ALA A 118 8.36 -1.34 -13.56
C ALA A 118 9.40 -0.21 -13.52
N ALA A 119 10.02 0.05 -12.35
CA ALA A 119 11.06 1.07 -12.21
C ALA A 119 12.32 0.73 -13.02
N VAL A 120 12.76 -0.53 -13.01
CA VAL A 120 13.90 -1.00 -13.81
C VAL A 120 13.58 -0.86 -15.30
N ALA A 121 12.42 -1.32 -15.76
CA ALA A 121 12.01 -1.19 -17.15
C ALA A 121 11.97 0.29 -17.60
N ALA A 122 11.34 1.16 -16.82
CA ALA A 122 11.25 2.59 -17.13
C ALA A 122 12.63 3.25 -17.19
N ALA A 123 13.52 2.97 -16.23
CA ALA A 123 14.87 3.55 -16.19
C ALA A 123 15.70 3.18 -17.42
N TYR A 124 15.70 1.89 -17.83
CA TYR A 124 16.45 1.45 -19.01
C TYR A 124 15.82 1.85 -20.34
N MET A 125 14.55 2.25 -20.33
CA MET A 125 13.88 2.83 -21.50
C MET A 125 13.97 4.37 -21.55
N ASN A 126 14.73 4.98 -20.64
CA ASN A 126 14.88 6.45 -20.53
C ASN A 126 13.54 7.18 -20.29
N LEU A 127 12.62 6.55 -19.58
CA LEU A 127 11.35 7.16 -19.19
C LEU A 127 11.50 7.90 -17.86
N CYS A 128 10.87 9.06 -17.76
CA CYS A 128 10.87 9.83 -16.52
C CYS A 128 9.99 9.16 -15.46
N LEU A 129 10.58 8.87 -14.31
CA LEU A 129 9.95 8.11 -13.22
C LEU A 129 9.61 9.01 -12.04
N VAL A 130 8.38 8.93 -11.54
CA VAL A 130 7.90 9.61 -10.33
C VAL A 130 7.59 8.57 -9.26
N HIS A 131 8.19 8.68 -8.08
CA HIS A 131 8.02 7.74 -6.98
C HIS A 131 7.27 8.35 -5.81
N VAL A 132 6.06 7.87 -5.56
CA VAL A 132 5.22 8.23 -4.41
C VAL A 132 5.57 7.31 -3.22
N GLN A 133 5.69 7.88 -2.02
CA GLN A 133 6.07 7.18 -0.78
C GLN A 133 7.51 6.63 -0.79
N GLY A 134 8.41 7.23 -1.58
CA GLY A 134 9.84 6.99 -1.47
C GLY A 134 10.44 7.55 -0.18
N GLY A 135 11.65 7.11 0.17
CA GLY A 135 12.42 7.61 1.31
C GLY A 135 11.98 7.11 2.68
N GLU A 136 10.89 6.34 2.81
CA GLU A 136 10.51 5.74 4.08
C GLU A 136 11.39 4.54 4.43
N VAL A 137 11.53 4.26 5.72
CA VAL A 137 12.21 3.07 6.25
C VAL A 137 11.20 2.11 6.86
N SER A 138 11.50 0.81 6.81
CA SER A 138 10.66 -0.26 7.36
C SER A 138 11.55 -1.38 7.92
N GLY A 139 11.08 -2.60 8.06
CA GLY A 139 11.85 -3.71 8.62
C GLY A 139 11.86 -4.95 7.72
N SER A 140 11.65 -4.82 6.41
CA SER A 140 11.60 -5.95 5.47
C SER A 140 12.37 -5.62 4.18
N ILE A 141 12.45 -6.60 3.27
CA ILE A 141 13.07 -6.41 1.93
C ILE A 141 12.41 -5.26 1.15
N ASP A 142 11.15 -4.94 1.46
CA ASP A 142 10.42 -3.84 0.84
C ASP A 142 11.18 -2.51 0.98
N GLU A 143 11.95 -2.32 2.07
CA GLU A 143 12.81 -1.14 2.24
C GLU A 143 13.88 -1.05 1.16
N SER A 144 14.57 -2.17 0.88
CA SER A 144 15.57 -2.22 -0.17
C SER A 144 14.97 -1.95 -1.54
N ALA A 145 13.81 -2.53 -1.83
CA ALA A 145 13.08 -2.29 -3.08
C ALA A 145 12.66 -0.81 -3.18
N ARG A 146 12.14 -0.22 -2.11
CA ARG A 146 11.75 1.20 -2.06
C ARG A 146 12.93 2.13 -2.35
N HIS A 147 14.07 1.87 -1.71
CA HIS A 147 15.26 2.68 -1.94
C HIS A 147 15.83 2.51 -3.35
N ALA A 148 15.78 1.30 -3.91
CA ALA A 148 16.16 1.07 -5.31
C ALA A 148 15.23 1.82 -6.28
N ILE A 149 13.91 1.77 -6.09
CA ILE A 149 12.94 2.54 -6.87
C ILE A 149 13.23 4.05 -6.74
N SER A 150 13.47 4.55 -5.52
CA SER A 150 13.83 5.96 -5.31
C SER A 150 15.11 6.34 -6.05
N LYS A 151 16.13 5.46 -6.07
CA LYS A 151 17.38 5.74 -6.82
C LYS A 151 17.17 5.73 -8.34
N LEU A 152 16.21 4.99 -8.86
CA LEU A 152 15.85 5.01 -10.28
C LEU A 152 14.92 6.18 -10.63
N ALA A 153 14.12 6.67 -9.67
CA ALA A 153 13.15 7.73 -9.90
C ALA A 153 13.80 9.13 -10.04
N HIS A 154 13.24 9.94 -10.91
CA HIS A 154 13.66 11.31 -11.18
C HIS A 154 13.01 12.31 -10.22
N PHE A 155 11.75 12.07 -9.86
CA PHE A 155 10.97 12.90 -8.95
C PHE A 155 10.39 12.06 -7.81
N HIS A 156 10.24 12.69 -6.65
CA HIS A 156 9.87 12.02 -5.41
C HIS A 156 8.72 12.73 -4.72
N VAL A 157 7.76 11.94 -4.26
CA VAL A 157 6.61 12.42 -3.48
C VAL A 157 6.60 11.67 -2.14
N PRO A 158 7.52 12.01 -1.20
CA PRO A 158 7.52 11.40 0.13
C PRO A 158 6.31 11.83 0.95
N ALA A 159 5.87 10.95 1.85
CA ALA A 159 4.70 11.20 2.69
C ALA A 159 5.03 12.08 3.91
N THR A 160 6.27 12.08 4.39
CA THR A 160 6.68 12.80 5.62
C THR A 160 7.96 13.59 5.42
N GLY A 161 8.21 14.56 6.32
CA GLY A 161 9.47 15.31 6.35
C GLY A 161 10.69 14.41 6.59
N ARG A 162 10.56 13.38 7.44
CA ARG A 162 11.61 12.41 7.70
C ARG A 162 11.95 11.59 6.45
N ALA A 163 10.95 11.18 5.67
CA ALA A 163 11.17 10.47 4.40
C ALA A 163 11.89 11.38 3.37
N ARG A 164 11.54 12.67 3.33
CA ARG A 164 12.28 13.67 2.55
C ARG A 164 13.74 13.75 2.97
N ASP A 165 14.03 13.80 4.26
CA ASP A 165 15.41 13.90 4.76
C ASP A 165 16.24 12.68 4.37
N PHE A 166 15.64 11.49 4.33
CA PHE A 166 16.31 10.29 3.85
C PHE A 166 16.58 10.35 2.34
N LEU A 167 15.66 10.85 1.53
CA LEU A 167 15.89 11.07 0.09
C LEU A 167 17.06 12.04 -0.13
N LEU A 168 17.11 13.14 0.60
CA LEU A 168 18.25 14.09 0.53
C LEU A 168 19.58 13.41 0.90
N ARG A 169 19.62 12.59 1.96
CA ARG A 169 20.81 11.82 2.35
C ARG A 169 21.19 10.75 1.32
N MET A 170 20.22 10.23 0.56
CA MET A 170 20.46 9.33 -0.56
C MET A 170 21.03 10.07 -1.79
N GLY A 171 21.17 11.39 -1.73
CA GLY A 171 21.70 12.23 -2.81
C GLY A 171 20.65 12.63 -3.85
N GLU A 172 19.36 12.61 -3.49
CA GLU A 172 18.32 13.16 -4.35
C GLU A 172 18.32 14.69 -4.29
N ARG A 173 17.97 15.34 -5.40
CA ARG A 173 18.02 16.80 -5.52
C ARG A 173 16.80 17.42 -4.83
N PRO A 174 16.98 18.48 -3.99
CA PRO A 174 15.87 19.07 -3.23
C PRO A 174 14.69 19.53 -4.10
N GLU A 175 14.97 20.07 -5.28
CA GLU A 175 13.97 20.57 -6.23
C GLU A 175 13.15 19.46 -6.90
N THR A 176 13.58 18.20 -6.80
CA THR A 176 12.86 17.04 -7.32
C THR A 176 11.97 16.37 -6.26
N ILE A 177 11.92 16.91 -5.04
CA ILE A 177 11.20 16.31 -3.92
C ILE A 177 10.00 17.17 -3.53
N LEU A 178 8.80 16.65 -3.70
CA LEU A 178 7.54 17.27 -3.32
C LEU A 178 6.96 16.56 -2.09
N THR A 179 7.12 17.11 -0.89
CA THR A 179 6.58 16.55 0.36
C THR A 179 5.16 17.04 0.59
N VAL A 180 4.16 16.19 0.34
CA VAL A 180 2.74 16.58 0.40
C VAL A 180 1.85 15.61 1.19
N GLY A 181 2.39 14.51 1.68
CA GLY A 181 1.63 13.49 2.40
C GLY A 181 1.33 12.24 1.56
N CYS A 182 0.58 11.32 2.17
CA CYS A 182 0.11 10.10 1.53
C CYS A 182 -1.26 10.35 0.87
N PRO A 183 -1.46 10.01 -0.41
CA PRO A 183 -2.75 10.23 -1.08
C PRO A 183 -3.95 9.51 -0.46
N SER A 184 -3.74 8.45 0.34
CA SER A 184 -4.84 7.80 1.07
C SER A 184 -5.54 8.72 2.06
N SER A 185 -4.88 9.80 2.53
CA SER A 185 -5.52 10.80 3.40
C SER A 185 -6.65 11.54 2.68
N ASP A 186 -6.57 11.71 1.36
CA ASP A 186 -7.62 12.36 0.57
C ASP A 186 -8.88 11.50 0.50
N LEU A 187 -8.70 10.17 0.39
CA LEU A 187 -9.80 9.23 0.46
C LEU A 187 -10.41 9.21 1.86
N ALA A 188 -9.57 9.16 2.89
CA ALA A 188 -10.01 9.20 4.29
C ALA A 188 -10.78 10.49 4.63
N ALA A 189 -10.35 11.65 4.10
CA ALA A 189 -10.99 12.94 4.33
C ALA A 189 -12.39 13.07 3.71
N ARG A 190 -12.65 12.34 2.61
CA ARG A 190 -13.93 12.36 1.88
C ARG A 190 -14.85 11.21 2.27
N LEU A 191 -14.35 10.30 3.09
CA LEU A 191 -15.03 9.06 3.43
C LEU A 191 -16.27 9.33 4.27
N ASP A 192 -17.43 8.86 3.80
CA ASP A 192 -18.57 8.61 4.66
C ASP A 192 -18.20 7.44 5.59
N GLN A 193 -18.25 7.68 6.90
CA GLN A 193 -17.85 6.70 7.91
C GLN A 193 -18.95 5.70 8.26
N ASP A 194 -20.09 5.75 7.60
CA ASP A 194 -21.12 4.74 7.75
C ASP A 194 -20.60 3.39 7.27
N LEU A 195 -20.66 2.40 8.14
CA LEU A 195 -20.22 1.03 7.86
C LEU A 195 -21.43 0.10 7.78
N PRO A 196 -21.94 -0.21 6.57
CA PRO A 196 -23.04 -1.14 6.40
C PRO A 196 -22.69 -2.54 6.91
N ALA A 197 -23.65 -3.23 7.52
CA ALA A 197 -23.43 -4.59 8.03
C ALA A 197 -23.01 -5.57 6.92
N GLU A 198 -23.45 -5.32 5.69
CA GLU A 198 -23.07 -6.09 4.50
C GLU A 198 -21.60 -6.01 4.19
N THR A 199 -20.94 -4.88 4.43
CA THR A 199 -19.48 -4.72 4.23
C THR A 199 -18.71 -5.76 5.02
N LEU A 200 -19.12 -6.03 6.27
CA LEU A 200 -18.48 -7.04 7.11
C LEU A 200 -18.96 -8.46 6.81
N ASN A 201 -20.21 -8.65 6.31
CA ASN A 201 -20.90 -9.92 6.37
C ASN A 201 -21.29 -10.55 5.03
N ARG A 202 -21.30 -9.81 3.91
CA ARG A 202 -21.73 -10.32 2.61
C ARG A 202 -20.80 -11.39 2.04
N ARG A 203 -19.48 -11.28 2.30
CA ARG A 203 -18.44 -12.20 1.81
C ARG A 203 -17.65 -12.77 2.99
N GLY A 204 -16.85 -13.81 2.74
CA GLY A 204 -15.99 -14.40 3.75
C GLY A 204 -16.63 -15.52 4.52
N ALA A 205 -16.06 -15.88 5.68
CA ALA A 205 -16.50 -17.01 6.48
C ALA A 205 -16.31 -16.75 7.98
N GLY A 206 -17.14 -17.38 8.81
CA GLY A 206 -17.13 -17.29 10.28
C GLY A 206 -18.29 -16.51 10.84
N ALA A 207 -18.07 -15.81 11.96
CA ALA A 207 -19.10 -15.10 12.71
C ALA A 207 -19.76 -13.97 11.89
N THR A 208 -21.00 -13.63 12.24
CA THR A 208 -21.62 -12.37 11.82
C THR A 208 -21.18 -11.28 12.77
N LEU A 209 -20.61 -10.19 12.23
CA LEU A 209 -20.17 -9.04 13.02
C LEU A 209 -21.21 -7.92 12.95
N ASP A 210 -21.45 -7.28 14.08
CA ASP A 210 -22.27 -6.07 14.15
C ASP A 210 -21.33 -4.86 13.99
N PRO A 211 -21.47 -4.03 12.95
CA PRO A 211 -20.63 -2.84 12.76
C PRO A 211 -20.86 -1.77 13.84
N ALA A 212 -21.96 -1.81 14.59
CA ALA A 212 -22.23 -0.90 15.70
C ALA A 212 -21.51 -1.32 16.99
N ALA A 213 -21.19 -2.61 17.14
CA ALA A 213 -20.44 -3.12 18.29
C ALA A 213 -18.94 -2.93 18.13
N PRO A 214 -18.17 -2.81 19.23
CA PRO A 214 -16.71 -2.80 19.16
C PRO A 214 -16.15 -4.09 18.54
N PHE A 215 -15.26 -3.95 17.55
CA PHE A 215 -14.58 -5.09 16.92
C PHE A 215 -13.10 -4.77 16.64
N LEU A 216 -12.28 -5.80 16.50
CA LEU A 216 -10.90 -5.72 16.09
C LEU A 216 -10.75 -5.88 14.57
N LEU A 217 -9.84 -5.13 13.95
CA LEU A 217 -9.35 -5.39 12.61
C LEU A 217 -7.97 -6.04 12.70
N ALA A 218 -7.85 -7.28 12.23
CA ALA A 218 -6.59 -8.01 12.21
C ALA A 218 -6.07 -8.19 10.78
N VAL A 219 -4.80 -7.82 10.53
CA VAL A 219 -4.12 -8.01 9.24
C VAL A 219 -2.67 -8.40 9.49
N PHE A 220 -2.26 -9.57 9.03
CA PHE A 220 -0.89 -10.04 9.21
C PHE A 220 -0.30 -10.54 7.89
N HIS A 221 0.85 -9.99 7.52
CA HIS A 221 1.60 -10.33 6.30
C HIS A 221 2.92 -11.02 6.66
N PRO A 222 3.49 -11.86 5.79
CA PRO A 222 4.82 -12.38 6.03
C PRO A 222 5.86 -11.25 6.06
N THR A 223 6.90 -11.45 6.87
CA THR A 223 8.11 -10.64 6.86
C THR A 223 9.16 -11.43 6.09
N THR A 224 9.40 -11.07 4.84
CA THR A 224 10.20 -11.87 3.89
C THR A 224 11.64 -12.08 4.33
N THR A 225 12.19 -11.17 5.16
CA THR A 225 13.52 -11.30 5.80
C THR A 225 13.54 -12.34 6.93
N GLU A 226 12.37 -12.80 7.38
CA GLU A 226 12.18 -13.82 8.43
C GLU A 226 11.49 -15.07 7.87
N PHE A 227 11.71 -15.36 6.57
CA PHE A 227 11.08 -16.49 5.86
C PHE A 227 11.28 -17.82 6.62
N GLY A 228 10.16 -18.51 6.88
CA GLY A 228 10.10 -19.73 7.67
C GLY A 228 9.62 -19.52 9.12
N GLY A 229 9.66 -18.28 9.64
CA GLY A 229 9.17 -17.93 10.98
C GLY A 229 7.70 -17.48 11.03
N GLU A 230 7.11 -17.17 9.89
CA GLU A 230 5.77 -16.57 9.77
C GLU A 230 4.64 -17.40 10.37
N ARG A 231 4.80 -18.74 10.40
CA ARG A 231 3.82 -19.63 11.01
C ARG A 231 3.72 -19.41 12.52
N GLY A 232 4.86 -19.37 13.22
CA GLY A 232 4.88 -19.13 14.66
C GLY A 232 4.31 -17.76 15.02
N GLN A 233 4.65 -16.74 14.21
CA GLN A 233 4.18 -15.36 14.41
C GLN A 233 2.65 -15.24 14.26
N ILE A 234 2.06 -15.85 13.23
CA ILE A 234 0.60 -15.81 13.06
C ILE A 234 -0.10 -16.66 14.12
N GLU A 235 0.46 -17.81 14.53
CA GLU A 235 -0.09 -18.64 15.59
C GLU A 235 -0.11 -17.86 16.93
N ALA A 236 0.92 -17.06 17.24
CA ALA A 236 0.96 -16.19 18.41
C ALA A 236 -0.15 -15.11 18.36
N LEU A 237 -0.33 -14.46 17.20
CA LEU A 237 -1.42 -13.49 17.00
C LEU A 237 -2.79 -14.14 17.19
N LEU A 238 -3.02 -15.32 16.60
CA LEU A 238 -4.30 -16.04 16.70
C LEU A 238 -4.60 -16.47 18.15
N ALA A 239 -3.57 -16.89 18.91
CA ALA A 239 -3.70 -17.23 20.33
C ALA A 239 -4.08 -15.99 21.17
N ALA A 240 -3.46 -14.84 20.91
CA ALA A 240 -3.82 -13.58 21.58
C ALA A 240 -5.25 -13.14 21.26
N LEU A 241 -5.68 -13.25 20.00
CA LEU A 241 -7.06 -12.97 19.61
C LEU A 241 -8.07 -13.89 20.30
N GLU A 242 -7.72 -15.17 20.45
CA GLU A 242 -8.56 -16.16 21.18
C GLU A 242 -8.65 -15.83 22.67
N ALA A 243 -7.56 -15.39 23.32
CA ALA A 243 -7.56 -14.99 24.73
C ALA A 243 -8.37 -13.71 24.99
N VAL A 244 -8.37 -12.76 24.05
CA VAL A 244 -9.19 -11.54 24.13
C VAL A 244 -10.66 -11.83 23.76
N ALA A 245 -10.91 -12.72 22.79
CA ALA A 245 -12.21 -13.15 22.28
C ALA A 245 -13.15 -12.00 21.86
N GLN A 246 -12.61 -10.83 21.53
CA GLN A 246 -13.34 -9.69 21.00
C GLN A 246 -13.78 -9.98 19.55
N PRO A 247 -14.99 -9.57 19.11
CA PRO A 247 -15.36 -9.67 17.70
C PRO A 247 -14.25 -9.18 16.80
N THR A 248 -13.81 -10.01 15.85
CA THR A 248 -12.60 -9.75 15.06
C THR A 248 -12.86 -10.00 13.58
N LEU A 249 -12.55 -8.98 12.75
CA LEU A 249 -12.42 -9.13 11.31
C LEU A 249 -10.95 -9.40 10.99
N LEU A 250 -10.65 -10.59 10.47
CA LEU A 250 -9.31 -10.98 10.04
C LEU A 250 -9.24 -11.00 8.51
N LEU A 251 -8.40 -10.16 7.93
CA LEU A 251 -8.13 -10.15 6.49
C LEU A 251 -7.00 -11.11 6.13
N TRP A 252 -7.10 -11.70 4.93
CA TRP A 252 -6.07 -12.57 4.40
C TRP A 252 -4.76 -11.82 4.12
N PRO A 253 -3.59 -12.51 4.19
CA PRO A 253 -2.30 -11.93 3.87
C PRO A 253 -2.20 -11.53 2.38
N ASN A 254 -1.16 -10.74 2.06
CA ASN A 254 -0.72 -10.49 0.69
C ASN A 254 -0.10 -11.76 0.06
N ILE A 255 0.56 -11.64 -1.12
CA ILE A 255 1.18 -12.76 -1.85
C ILE A 255 2.69 -12.92 -1.62
N ASP A 256 3.29 -12.18 -0.71
CA ASP A 256 4.72 -12.27 -0.45
C ASP A 256 5.12 -13.70 -0.04
N ALA A 257 6.41 -14.03 -0.19
CA ALA A 257 6.94 -15.32 0.24
C ALA A 257 6.57 -15.62 1.70
N GLY A 258 6.01 -16.80 1.96
CA GLY A 258 5.50 -17.23 3.27
C GLY A 258 4.00 -16.99 3.48
N SER A 259 3.30 -16.31 2.56
CA SER A 259 1.86 -16.05 2.71
C SER A 259 1.00 -17.32 2.81
N ASP A 260 1.40 -18.40 2.14
CA ASP A 260 0.69 -19.69 2.19
C ASP A 260 0.77 -20.34 3.59
N HIS A 261 1.88 -20.14 4.33
CA HIS A 261 2.00 -20.62 5.70
C HIS A 261 1.01 -19.88 6.63
N ILE A 262 0.90 -18.55 6.49
CA ILE A 262 -0.06 -17.74 7.24
C ILE A 262 -1.50 -18.14 6.87
N ALA A 263 -1.80 -18.24 5.59
CA ALA A 263 -3.13 -18.62 5.11
C ALA A 263 -3.53 -20.03 5.60
N LYS A 264 -2.58 -20.98 5.62
CA LYS A 264 -2.81 -22.33 6.16
C LYS A 264 -3.06 -22.29 7.66
N ALA A 265 -2.30 -21.53 8.42
CA ALA A 265 -2.49 -21.39 9.87
C ALA A 265 -3.87 -20.80 10.20
N ILE A 266 -4.28 -19.73 9.50
CA ILE A 266 -5.62 -19.14 9.65
C ILE A 266 -6.73 -20.15 9.35
N ARG A 267 -6.62 -20.90 8.24
CA ARG A 267 -7.60 -21.95 7.89
C ARG A 267 -7.68 -23.03 8.96
N THR A 268 -6.52 -23.54 9.39
CA THR A 268 -6.46 -24.57 10.43
C THR A 268 -7.06 -24.09 11.74
N PHE A 269 -6.69 -22.89 12.18
CA PHE A 269 -7.24 -22.27 13.39
C PHE A 269 -8.76 -22.13 13.33
N ARG A 270 -9.30 -21.63 12.22
CA ARG A 270 -10.74 -21.43 12.02
C ARG A 270 -11.54 -22.75 12.02
N THR A 271 -10.96 -23.83 11.46
CA THR A 271 -11.66 -25.11 11.31
C THR A 271 -11.50 -26.02 12.53
N ALA A 272 -10.53 -25.78 13.41
CA ALA A 272 -10.25 -26.60 14.58
C ALA A 272 -11.37 -26.53 15.64
N ALA A 273 -12.04 -25.37 15.79
CA ALA A 273 -13.14 -25.18 16.71
C ALA A 273 -14.03 -24.01 16.25
N PRO A 274 -15.33 -24.00 16.61
CA PRO A 274 -16.21 -22.84 16.41
C PRO A 274 -15.67 -21.61 17.15
N ARG A 275 -15.60 -20.47 16.46
CA ARG A 275 -15.21 -19.17 17.04
C ARG A 275 -16.25 -18.11 16.70
N PRO A 276 -17.24 -17.90 17.59
CA PRO A 276 -18.35 -16.99 17.32
C PRO A 276 -17.97 -15.51 17.29
N TRP A 277 -16.71 -15.20 17.56
CA TRP A 277 -16.11 -13.88 17.52
C TRP A 277 -15.25 -13.62 16.25
N LEU A 278 -14.92 -14.65 15.46
CA LEU A 278 -13.99 -14.52 14.33
C LEU A 278 -14.71 -14.55 13.00
N ARG A 279 -14.51 -13.52 12.20
CA ARG A 279 -14.84 -13.47 10.79
C ARG A 279 -13.59 -13.27 9.94
N THR A 280 -13.48 -14.00 8.83
CA THR A 280 -12.38 -13.86 7.87
C THR A 280 -12.91 -13.37 6.54
N LEU A 281 -12.23 -12.36 5.96
CA LEU A 281 -12.49 -11.85 4.61
C LEU A 281 -11.22 -11.92 3.76
N THR A 282 -11.38 -12.22 2.48
CA THR A 282 -10.25 -12.13 1.54
C THR A 282 -9.91 -10.67 1.27
N ASN A 283 -10.92 -9.81 1.18
CA ASN A 283 -10.75 -8.52 0.56
C ASN A 283 -11.86 -7.50 0.90
N LEU A 284 -11.51 -6.22 0.83
CA LEU A 284 -12.41 -5.06 0.89
C LEU A 284 -12.03 -4.07 -0.22
N SER A 285 -12.97 -3.24 -0.67
CA SER A 285 -12.64 -2.06 -1.46
C SER A 285 -11.78 -1.09 -0.65
N PRO A 286 -11.04 -0.17 -1.26
CA PRO A 286 -10.26 0.82 -0.52
C PRO A 286 -11.10 1.62 0.48
N GLU A 287 -12.28 2.06 0.08
CA GLU A 287 -13.22 2.80 0.91
C GLU A 287 -13.72 1.96 2.08
N ASP A 288 -14.18 0.74 1.81
CA ASP A 288 -14.67 -0.17 2.85
C ASP A 288 -13.57 -0.55 3.84
N TYR A 289 -12.33 -0.73 3.35
CA TYR A 289 -11.18 -0.94 4.23
C TYR A 289 -10.96 0.23 5.18
N LEU A 290 -11.02 1.47 4.67
CA LEU A 290 -10.88 2.66 5.51
C LEU A 290 -12.05 2.85 6.47
N ARG A 291 -13.30 2.53 6.05
CA ARG A 291 -14.48 2.51 6.95
C ARG A 291 -14.30 1.52 8.09
N VAL A 292 -13.88 0.31 7.76
CA VAL A 292 -13.58 -0.73 8.76
C VAL A 292 -12.47 -0.28 9.71
N LEU A 293 -11.37 0.27 9.18
CA LEU A 293 -10.28 0.79 9.99
C LEU A 293 -10.72 1.95 10.88
N ALA A 294 -11.51 2.88 10.34
CA ALA A 294 -12.08 3.99 11.08
C ALA A 294 -13.03 3.54 12.20
N ARG A 295 -13.76 2.45 12.04
CA ARG A 295 -14.74 1.93 13.02
C ARG A 295 -14.15 0.92 13.99
N ALA A 296 -13.05 0.26 13.66
CA ALA A 296 -12.40 -0.72 14.53
C ALA A 296 -12.06 -0.11 15.90
N ALA A 297 -12.35 -0.86 16.97
CA ALA A 297 -11.96 -0.47 18.32
C ALA A 297 -10.43 -0.51 18.50
N CYS A 298 -9.77 -1.46 17.82
CA CYS A 298 -8.33 -1.54 17.72
C CYS A 298 -7.95 -2.31 16.44
N ALA A 299 -6.87 -1.91 15.79
CA ALA A 299 -6.27 -2.66 14.69
C ALA A 299 -5.03 -3.43 15.21
N VAL A 300 -4.82 -4.68 14.76
CA VAL A 300 -3.72 -5.52 15.23
C VAL A 300 -3.05 -6.28 14.08
N GLY A 301 -1.73 -6.29 14.07
CA GLY A 301 -0.92 -6.98 13.08
C GLY A 301 0.22 -6.13 12.56
N ASN A 302 0.63 -6.34 11.29
CA ASN A 302 1.84 -5.70 10.74
C ASN A 302 1.62 -4.99 9.40
N SER A 303 0.38 -4.59 9.10
CA SER A 303 0.08 -3.81 7.90
C SER A 303 0.65 -2.39 7.99
N SER A 304 1.19 -1.87 6.87
CA SER A 304 1.65 -0.47 6.80
C SER A 304 0.53 0.54 6.95
N SER A 305 -0.71 0.19 6.61
CA SER A 305 -1.88 1.04 6.80
C SER A 305 -2.19 1.30 8.28
N PHE A 306 -1.83 0.38 9.16
CA PHE A 306 -1.99 0.57 10.61
C PHE A 306 -1.12 1.70 11.16
N VAL A 307 0.02 1.95 10.53
CA VAL A 307 0.88 3.08 10.88
C VAL A 307 0.43 4.37 10.20
N ARG A 308 0.03 4.30 8.91
CA ARG A 308 -0.27 5.48 8.09
C ARG A 308 -1.72 5.93 8.22
N ASP A 309 -2.64 4.98 7.94
CA ASP A 309 -4.04 5.33 7.71
C ASP A 309 -4.83 5.35 9.04
N ALA A 310 -4.47 4.45 9.99
CA ALA A 310 -5.13 4.38 11.29
C ALA A 310 -4.97 5.68 12.10
N GLY A 311 -3.82 6.34 11.99
CA GLY A 311 -3.56 7.62 12.66
C GLY A 311 -4.53 8.72 12.25
N TYR A 312 -4.94 8.77 10.98
CA TYR A 312 -5.89 9.74 10.49
C TYR A 312 -7.25 9.66 11.22
N PHE A 313 -7.64 8.46 11.63
CA PHE A 313 -8.89 8.22 12.38
C PHE A 313 -8.67 8.16 13.90
N GLY A 314 -7.43 8.20 14.37
CA GLY A 314 -7.10 7.98 15.77
C GLY A 314 -7.39 6.56 16.25
N THR A 315 -7.42 5.58 15.35
CA THR A 315 -7.68 4.16 15.67
C THR A 315 -6.47 3.58 16.41
N PRO A 316 -6.66 3.00 17.62
CA PRO A 316 -5.60 2.32 18.36
C PRO A 316 -5.00 1.17 17.55
N VAL A 317 -3.69 0.98 17.65
CA VAL A 317 -2.97 -0.06 16.88
C VAL A 317 -2.04 -0.85 17.79
N VAL A 318 -2.10 -2.17 17.71
CA VAL A 318 -1.06 -3.10 18.20
C VAL A 318 -0.25 -3.57 16.99
N LEU A 319 0.97 -3.06 16.87
CA LEU A 319 1.86 -3.34 15.75
C LEU A 319 2.78 -4.52 16.08
N VAL A 320 2.55 -5.66 15.43
CA VAL A 320 3.20 -6.94 15.77
C VAL A 320 4.43 -7.18 14.91
N GLY A 321 5.59 -7.40 15.56
CA GLY A 321 6.84 -7.80 14.93
C GLY A 321 7.58 -6.69 14.19
N GLY A 322 8.64 -7.08 13.47
CA GLY A 322 9.64 -6.18 12.89
C GLY A 322 9.28 -5.52 11.56
N ARG A 323 8.25 -6.00 10.84
CA ARG A 323 7.96 -5.58 9.45
C ARG A 323 7.84 -4.06 9.26
N GLN A 324 7.36 -3.33 10.27
CA GLN A 324 7.20 -1.88 10.26
C GLN A 324 8.07 -1.18 11.34
N ALA A 325 9.10 -1.83 11.85
CA ALA A 325 9.85 -1.42 13.05
C ALA A 325 10.38 0.02 12.98
N PHE A 326 10.92 0.43 11.84
CA PHE A 326 11.59 1.73 11.67
C PHE A 326 10.69 2.80 11.02
N ARG A 327 9.44 2.45 10.70
CA ARG A 327 8.51 3.42 10.11
C ARG A 327 8.19 4.52 11.11
N GLU A 328 8.10 5.75 10.64
CA GLU A 328 7.64 6.89 11.44
C GLU A 328 6.20 6.64 11.92
N ARG A 329 5.95 6.84 13.19
CA ARG A 329 4.66 6.52 13.83
C ARG A 329 4.30 7.54 14.90
N ASP A 330 3.01 7.65 15.17
CA ASP A 330 2.45 8.52 16.17
C ASP A 330 1.91 7.70 17.37
N ALA A 331 1.40 8.37 18.38
CA ALA A 331 1.00 7.82 19.67
C ALA A 331 -0.01 6.66 19.63
N HIS A 332 -0.82 6.58 18.55
CA HIS A 332 -1.82 5.51 18.35
C HIS A 332 -1.22 4.11 18.14
N VAL A 333 0.10 3.99 17.91
CA VAL A 333 0.77 2.71 17.60
C VAL A 333 1.58 2.20 18.79
N THR A 334 1.21 1.03 19.30
CA THR A 334 1.98 0.28 20.30
C THR A 334 2.68 -0.90 19.63
N PRO A 335 4.02 -0.88 19.45
CA PRO A 335 4.77 -2.00 18.90
C PRO A 335 4.95 -3.10 19.94
N VAL A 336 4.86 -4.36 19.50
CA VAL A 336 5.08 -5.55 20.35
C VAL A 336 5.79 -6.65 19.57
N ASP A 337 6.50 -7.50 20.28
CA ASP A 337 7.06 -8.73 19.72
C ASP A 337 5.94 -9.73 19.36
N PRO A 338 6.17 -10.66 18.41
CA PRO A 338 5.16 -11.62 18.00
C PRO A 338 5.00 -12.75 19.03
N GLU A 339 4.69 -12.40 20.25
CA GLU A 339 4.43 -13.27 21.39
C GLU A 339 2.99 -13.11 21.87
N ALA A 340 2.28 -14.22 22.07
CA ALA A 340 0.84 -14.18 22.36
C ALA A 340 0.49 -13.33 23.58
N GLN A 341 1.25 -13.46 24.67
CA GLN A 341 1.01 -12.70 25.91
C GLN A 341 1.28 -11.20 25.73
N ALA A 342 2.33 -10.82 24.99
CA ALA A 342 2.66 -9.43 24.70
C ALA A 342 1.57 -8.77 23.81
N ILE A 343 1.10 -9.49 22.80
CA ILE A 343 0.02 -9.03 21.93
C ILE A 343 -1.29 -8.90 22.70
N GLU A 344 -1.64 -9.88 23.55
CA GLU A 344 -2.84 -9.83 24.39
C GLU A 344 -2.82 -8.63 25.35
N ALA A 345 -1.73 -8.44 26.06
CA ALA A 345 -1.57 -7.34 27.00
C ALA A 345 -1.72 -5.97 26.31
N ALA A 346 -1.07 -5.81 25.16
CA ALA A 346 -1.17 -4.59 24.36
C ALA A 346 -2.59 -4.35 23.80
N LEU A 347 -3.27 -5.41 23.35
CA LEU A 347 -4.67 -5.31 22.89
C LEU A 347 -5.59 -4.83 24.00
N ARG A 348 -5.48 -5.41 25.20
CA ARG A 348 -6.26 -4.97 26.36
C ARG A 348 -5.99 -3.52 26.72
N GLY A 349 -4.71 -3.11 26.74
CA GLY A 349 -4.33 -1.72 27.00
C GLY A 349 -4.87 -0.74 25.96
N GLN A 350 -4.81 -1.08 24.68
CA GLN A 350 -5.33 -0.24 23.60
C GLN A 350 -6.86 -0.16 23.60
N LEU A 351 -7.54 -1.25 23.93
CA LEU A 351 -8.99 -1.24 24.08
C LEU A 351 -9.46 -0.39 25.29
N GLU A 352 -8.71 -0.42 26.39
CA GLU A 352 -8.96 0.42 27.57
C GLU A 352 -8.67 1.90 27.29
N HIS A 353 -7.58 2.21 26.58
CA HIS A 353 -7.24 3.58 26.20
C HIS A 353 -8.30 4.20 25.30
N GLY A 354 -8.84 3.43 24.36
CA GLY A 354 -9.77 3.91 23.34
C GLY A 354 -9.09 4.78 22.27
N ARG A 355 -9.86 5.64 21.60
CA ARG A 355 -9.37 6.40 20.45
C ARG A 355 -8.38 7.49 20.82
N TYR A 356 -7.41 7.67 19.95
CA TYR A 356 -6.44 8.75 19.98
C TYR A 356 -6.94 9.99 19.22
N PRO A 357 -6.37 11.18 19.48
CA PRO A 357 -6.55 12.32 18.59
C PRO A 357 -6.10 11.98 17.16
N PRO A 358 -6.82 12.43 16.11
CA PRO A 358 -6.39 12.24 14.73
C PRO A 358 -5.01 12.84 14.47
N SER A 359 -4.20 12.16 13.65
CA SER A 359 -2.86 12.57 13.26
C SER A 359 -2.81 12.92 11.77
N ALA A 360 -2.18 14.03 11.43
CA ALA A 360 -1.90 14.45 10.06
C ALA A 360 -0.46 14.08 9.61
N LEU A 361 0.26 13.25 10.36
CA LEU A 361 1.65 12.86 10.06
C LEU A 361 1.83 12.39 8.62
N TYR A 362 0.87 11.63 8.10
CA TYR A 362 0.89 11.07 6.76
C TYR A 362 0.00 11.80 5.74
N GLY A 363 -0.52 12.98 6.05
CA GLY A 363 -1.26 13.80 5.11
C GLY A 363 -2.43 14.54 5.71
N ASP A 364 -2.85 15.59 5.01
CA ASP A 364 -3.89 16.54 5.42
C ASP A 364 -5.21 16.40 4.65
N GLY A 365 -5.32 15.39 3.78
CA GLY A 365 -6.51 15.16 2.96
C GLY A 365 -6.59 16.02 1.68
N GLN A 366 -5.49 16.64 1.27
CA GLN A 366 -5.41 17.49 0.07
C GLN A 366 -4.16 17.21 -0.79
N VAL A 367 -3.74 15.95 -0.85
CA VAL A 367 -2.47 15.53 -1.47
C VAL A 367 -2.59 15.42 -2.98
N SER A 368 -3.67 14.81 -3.48
CA SER A 368 -3.78 14.34 -4.86
C SER A 368 -3.81 15.49 -5.88
N GLY A 369 -4.49 16.59 -5.57
CA GLY A 369 -4.49 17.78 -6.41
C GLY A 369 -3.08 18.37 -6.53
N ARG A 370 -2.36 18.49 -5.42
CA ARG A 370 -0.96 18.98 -5.42
C ARG A 370 -0.03 18.10 -6.25
N VAL A 371 -0.26 16.77 -6.22
CA VAL A 371 0.51 15.83 -7.05
C VAL A 371 0.18 16.01 -8.52
N ALA A 372 -1.08 16.12 -8.91
CA ALA A 372 -1.47 16.32 -10.31
C ALA A 372 -0.92 17.63 -10.89
N GLU A 373 -1.03 18.75 -10.16
CA GLU A 373 -0.44 20.03 -10.54
C GLU A 373 1.09 19.93 -10.71
N ALA A 374 1.76 19.26 -9.79
CA ALA A 374 3.21 19.02 -9.90
C ALA A 374 3.53 18.20 -11.16
N LEU A 375 2.81 17.08 -11.40
CA LEU A 375 3.03 16.26 -12.60
C LEU A 375 2.85 17.03 -13.90
N ALA A 376 1.93 18.00 -13.93
CA ALA A 376 1.75 18.88 -15.08
C ALA A 376 2.90 19.88 -15.26
N ALA A 377 3.48 20.36 -14.15
CA ALA A 377 4.52 21.37 -14.13
C ALA A 377 5.94 20.84 -14.22
N LEU A 378 6.18 19.52 -13.97
CA LEU A 378 7.52 18.91 -14.04
C LEU A 378 8.18 19.15 -15.39
N ASP A 379 9.51 19.33 -15.38
CA ASP A 379 10.33 19.30 -16.58
C ASP A 379 11.04 17.92 -16.64
N PRO A 380 10.52 16.96 -17.45
CA PRO A 380 11.09 15.62 -17.52
C PRO A 380 12.51 15.62 -18.04
N TYR A 381 13.39 14.87 -17.40
CA TYR A 381 14.78 14.69 -17.81
C TYR A 381 15.17 13.21 -17.77
N VAL A 382 16.23 12.83 -18.49
CA VAL A 382 16.67 11.43 -18.60
C VAL A 382 17.82 11.14 -17.64
N GLN A 383 18.92 11.91 -17.74
CA GLN A 383 20.12 11.62 -16.97
C GLN A 383 20.03 12.15 -15.54
N LYS A 384 20.00 11.23 -14.60
CA LYS A 384 19.98 11.51 -13.17
C LYS A 384 21.40 11.69 -12.62
N HIS A 385 21.59 12.69 -11.76
CA HIS A 385 22.85 12.96 -11.06
C HIS A 385 22.63 12.98 -9.55
N LEU A 386 23.65 12.69 -8.76
CA LEU A 386 23.65 12.88 -7.32
C LEU A 386 23.70 14.38 -7.00
N SER A 387 22.96 14.82 -5.99
CA SER A 387 22.81 16.23 -5.63
C SER A 387 24.11 16.94 -5.22
N PHE A 388 25.10 16.16 -4.79
CA PHE A 388 26.40 16.65 -4.35
C PHE A 388 27.49 16.57 -5.43
N VAL A 389 27.13 16.26 -6.67
CA VAL A 389 28.02 16.30 -7.84
C VAL A 389 27.60 17.48 -8.67
N ASP A 390 28.50 18.51 -8.75
CA ASP A 390 28.26 19.65 -9.62
C ASP A 390 28.27 19.19 -11.08
N PRO A 391 27.26 19.56 -11.87
CA PRO A 391 27.30 19.34 -13.30
C PRO A 391 28.41 20.21 -13.87
N THR A 392 29.50 19.57 -14.29
CA THR A 392 30.62 20.24 -15.01
C THR A 392 30.22 20.61 -16.42
#